data_76b32968af7c130410bd4d3934901065
#
_entry.id   76b32968af7c130410bd4d3934901065
#
_cell.length_a   1.000
_cell.length_b   1.000
_cell.length_c   1.000
_cell.angle_alpha   90.00
_cell.angle_beta   90.00
_cell.angle_gamma   90.00
#
_symmetry.space_group_name_H-M   'P 1'
#
loop_
_entity.id
_entity.type
_entity.pdbx_description
1 polymer ?
#
loop_
_entity_poly.entity_id
_entity_poly.type
_entity_poly.pdbx_seq_one_letter_code
_entity_poly.pdbx_strand_id
1 'polypeptide(L)'
;MRLMGRIYQVIFCLVGLANFALVLFDATYLWKLPYTRLTARDLYLAHAPDLVRRYDPVKGIDAHRFTTAYLAQADHAFELSQAGNYKDAEKVYADLAAMSREVIDQRPGFSHFSIAEKDGTLQVIKNAMRGHFGIESAKDSFARYWSRENLALDRIAAEKGFFDREIRPLMAQNYFRWIDEDGEMRDYFYRIDLWFVAFFLVDFLARWVIAIRLGRHRKWYMFPVRHGVEIFNLVPPHHAVWMRLLRAIPLYLRMKKAGMIPGEGIMPEILHDNAALIAEEISGRVRANILDQLPVMVRDANPS
;
A
#
# COMPACT_ATOMS: atom_id res chain seq x y z
N MET A 1 28.12 5.31 28.74
CA MET A 1 27.52 4.09 28.17
C MET A 1 25.99 4.06 28.17
N ARG A 2 25.27 4.43 29.25
CA ARG A 2 23.76 4.41 29.27
C ARG A 2 23.11 5.37 28.27
N LEU A 3 23.67 6.56 28.03
CA LEU A 3 23.15 7.55 27.09
C LEU A 3 23.25 7.08 25.62
N MET A 4 24.42 6.55 25.20
CA MET A 4 24.63 6.00 23.86
C MET A 4 23.68 4.84 23.56
N GLY A 5 23.42 3.97 24.56
CA GLY A 5 22.46 2.89 24.39
C GLY A 5 21.03 3.39 24.18
N ARG A 6 20.61 4.47 24.85
CA ARG A 6 19.29 5.09 24.64
C ARG A 6 19.17 5.74 23.26
N ILE A 7 20.17 6.50 22.84
CA ILE A 7 20.21 7.13 21.51
C ILE A 7 20.07 6.07 20.41
N TYR A 8 20.84 4.99 20.52
CA TYR A 8 20.76 3.87 19.59
C TYR A 8 19.34 3.26 19.52
N GLN A 9 18.71 3.00 20.68
CA GLN A 9 17.35 2.47 20.72
C GLN A 9 16.34 3.41 20.07
N VAL A 10 16.46 4.72 20.30
CA VAL A 10 15.60 5.73 19.66
C VAL A 10 15.77 5.70 18.15
N ILE A 11 17.01 5.71 17.65
CA ILE A 11 17.29 5.64 16.21
C ILE A 11 16.69 4.36 15.60
N PHE A 12 16.91 3.21 16.25
CA PHE A 12 16.34 1.95 15.79
C PHE A 12 14.81 1.99 15.70
N CYS A 13 14.16 2.54 16.74
CA CYS A 13 12.70 2.68 16.75
C CYS A 13 12.21 3.64 15.67
N LEU A 14 12.90 4.76 15.41
CA LEU A 14 12.56 5.69 14.34
C LEU A 14 12.67 5.04 12.95
N VAL A 15 13.74 4.28 12.69
CA VAL A 15 13.91 3.52 11.44
C VAL A 15 12.81 2.47 11.32
N GLY A 16 12.47 1.77 12.42
CA GLY A 16 11.38 0.80 12.43
C GLY A 16 10.02 1.42 12.16
N LEU A 17 9.73 2.58 12.75
CA LEU A 17 8.49 3.34 12.49
C LEU A 17 8.41 3.81 11.04
N ALA A 18 9.52 4.32 10.49
CA ALA A 18 9.59 4.74 9.10
C ALA A 18 9.33 3.55 8.14
N ASN A 19 9.97 2.41 8.40
CA ASN A 19 9.70 1.19 7.63
C ASN A 19 8.23 0.76 7.74
N PHE A 20 7.68 0.72 8.96
CA PHE A 20 6.29 0.31 9.17
C PHE A 20 5.29 1.25 8.49
N ALA A 21 5.52 2.56 8.54
CA ALA A 21 4.71 3.54 7.83
C ALA A 21 4.77 3.34 6.31
N LEU A 22 5.95 3.05 5.75
CA LEU A 22 6.11 2.74 4.33
C LEU A 22 5.41 1.44 3.94
N VAL A 23 5.47 0.40 4.79
CA VAL A 23 4.76 -0.87 4.55
C VAL A 23 3.24 -0.65 4.59
N LEU A 24 2.73 0.14 5.52
CA LEU A 24 1.31 0.49 5.57
C LEU A 24 0.88 1.29 4.34
N PHE A 25 1.68 2.27 3.94
CA PHE A 25 1.44 3.05 2.72
C PHE A 25 1.40 2.14 1.51
N ASP A 26 2.39 1.25 1.34
CA ASP A 26 2.45 0.28 0.25
C ASP A 26 1.24 -0.66 0.23
N ALA A 27 0.89 -1.22 1.38
CA ALA A 27 -0.24 -2.14 1.53
C ALA A 27 -1.59 -1.50 1.20
N THR A 28 -1.74 -0.22 1.55
CA THR A 28 -3.00 0.52 1.37
C THR A 28 -3.08 1.30 0.07
N TYR A 29 -1.98 1.43 -0.68
CA TYR A 29 -1.90 2.30 -1.86
C TYR A 29 -2.99 2.06 -2.90
N LEU A 30 -3.30 0.78 -3.17
CA LEU A 30 -4.36 0.37 -4.11
C LEU A 30 -5.63 -0.12 -3.40
N TRP A 31 -5.74 0.10 -2.10
CA TRP A 31 -6.92 -0.32 -1.36
C TRP A 31 -8.13 0.51 -1.80
N LYS A 32 -9.24 -0.18 -2.11
CA LYS A 32 -10.53 0.45 -2.38
C LYS A 32 -11.07 1.11 -1.11
N LEU A 33 -11.40 2.37 -1.21
CA LEU A 33 -12.01 3.10 -0.10
C LEU A 33 -13.46 2.62 0.10
N PRO A 34 -13.87 2.34 1.36
CA PRO A 34 -15.22 1.88 1.64
C PRO A 34 -16.26 2.90 1.13
N TYR A 35 -17.34 2.38 0.59
CA TYR A 35 -18.47 3.17 0.06
C TYR A 35 -18.12 4.09 -1.14
N THR A 36 -16.94 3.96 -1.72
CA THR A 36 -16.52 4.74 -2.89
C THR A 36 -16.01 3.82 -3.99
N ARG A 37 -15.89 4.36 -5.22
CA ARG A 37 -15.22 3.68 -6.34
C ARG A 37 -13.74 4.06 -6.45
N LEU A 38 -13.26 4.87 -5.51
CA LEU A 38 -11.90 5.38 -5.49
C LEU A 38 -10.98 4.42 -4.73
N THR A 39 -9.74 4.39 -5.15
CA THR A 39 -8.63 3.80 -4.38
C THR A 39 -7.93 4.87 -3.54
N ALA A 40 -7.12 4.46 -2.57
CA ALA A 40 -6.27 5.41 -1.84
C ALA A 40 -5.30 6.15 -2.79
N ARG A 41 -4.83 5.50 -3.87
CA ARG A 41 -4.05 6.15 -4.92
C ARG A 41 -4.79 7.32 -5.57
N ASP A 42 -6.08 7.16 -5.87
CA ASP A 42 -6.88 8.22 -6.49
C ASP A 42 -7.01 9.43 -5.55
N LEU A 43 -7.11 9.18 -4.23
CA LEU A 43 -7.09 10.23 -3.22
C LEU A 43 -5.72 10.94 -3.16
N TYR A 44 -4.62 10.17 -3.20
CA TYR A 44 -3.28 10.75 -3.27
C TYR A 44 -3.06 11.55 -4.56
N LEU A 45 -3.59 11.08 -5.69
CA LEU A 45 -3.51 11.79 -6.97
C LEU A 45 -4.16 13.18 -6.91
N ALA A 46 -5.27 13.30 -6.17
CA ALA A 46 -5.97 14.57 -5.98
C ALA A 46 -5.22 15.56 -5.07
N HIS A 47 -4.48 15.07 -4.05
CA HIS A 47 -3.88 15.93 -3.02
C HIS A 47 -2.35 16.01 -3.09
N ALA A 48 -1.70 14.99 -3.63
CA ALA A 48 -0.24 14.87 -3.71
C ALA A 48 0.19 14.18 -5.02
N PRO A 49 -0.06 14.78 -6.20
CA PRO A 49 0.21 14.17 -7.50
C PRO A 49 1.68 13.81 -7.71
N ASP A 50 2.60 14.56 -7.13
CA ASP A 50 4.04 14.28 -7.22
C ASP A 50 4.44 13.00 -6.47
N LEU A 51 3.78 12.69 -5.36
CA LEU A 51 3.96 11.43 -4.65
C LEU A 51 3.51 10.25 -5.53
N VAL A 52 2.34 10.36 -6.15
CA VAL A 52 1.81 9.33 -7.05
C VAL A 52 2.75 9.11 -8.23
N ARG A 53 3.20 10.17 -8.89
CA ARG A 53 4.15 10.10 -10.01
C ARG A 53 5.45 9.37 -9.68
N ARG A 54 5.95 9.56 -8.45
CA ARG A 54 7.18 8.89 -7.98
C ARG A 54 6.95 7.45 -7.54
N TYR A 55 5.76 7.16 -7.03
CA TYR A 55 5.47 5.84 -6.44
C TYR A 55 4.81 4.85 -7.42
N ASP A 56 4.04 5.34 -8.39
CA ASP A 56 3.41 4.48 -9.42
C ASP A 56 4.40 3.53 -10.10
N PRO A 57 5.62 3.95 -10.52
CA PRO A 57 6.60 3.05 -11.10
C PRO A 57 7.04 1.93 -10.14
N VAL A 58 7.05 2.18 -8.82
CA VAL A 58 7.37 1.17 -7.80
C VAL A 58 6.31 0.05 -7.80
N LYS A 59 5.06 0.41 -8.05
CA LYS A 59 3.93 -0.54 -8.16
C LYS A 59 3.72 -1.09 -9.58
N GLY A 60 4.62 -0.76 -10.53
CA GLY A 60 4.46 -1.13 -11.92
C GLY A 60 3.19 -0.54 -12.55
N ILE A 61 2.81 0.66 -12.09
CA ILE A 61 1.64 1.38 -12.58
C ILE A 61 2.10 2.43 -13.58
N ASP A 62 1.49 2.42 -14.77
CA ASP A 62 1.64 3.46 -15.77
C ASP A 62 0.27 4.04 -16.14
N ALA A 63 0.27 5.33 -16.49
CA ALA A 63 -0.90 5.96 -17.07
C ALA A 63 -1.29 5.25 -18.36
N HIS A 64 -2.58 5.05 -18.58
CA HIS A 64 -3.05 4.35 -19.76
C HIS A 64 -2.73 5.16 -21.02
N ARG A 65 -2.06 4.54 -21.97
CA ARG A 65 -1.54 5.21 -23.19
C ARG A 65 -2.60 5.99 -23.94
N PHE A 66 -3.79 5.42 -24.09
CA PHE A 66 -4.90 6.07 -24.77
C PHE A 66 -5.33 7.36 -24.07
N THR A 67 -5.58 7.32 -22.74
CA THR A 67 -6.00 8.51 -21.98
C THR A 67 -4.90 9.55 -21.88
N THR A 68 -3.63 9.14 -21.84
CA THR A 68 -2.49 10.05 -21.91
C THR A 68 -2.44 10.79 -23.26
N ALA A 69 -2.60 10.04 -24.36
CA ALA A 69 -2.66 10.63 -25.70
C ALA A 69 -3.88 11.56 -25.87
N TYR A 70 -5.04 11.14 -25.35
CA TYR A 70 -6.26 11.97 -25.37
C TYR A 70 -6.05 13.30 -24.63
N LEU A 71 -5.49 13.27 -23.44
CA LEU A 71 -5.23 14.48 -22.64
C LEU A 71 -4.20 15.40 -23.31
N ALA A 72 -3.14 14.84 -23.91
CA ALA A 72 -2.17 15.62 -24.67
C ALA A 72 -2.78 16.30 -25.90
N GLN A 73 -3.65 15.59 -26.65
CA GLN A 73 -4.40 16.14 -27.75
C GLN A 73 -5.39 17.25 -27.29
N ALA A 74 -6.04 17.05 -26.14
CA ALA A 74 -6.93 18.05 -25.54
C ALA A 74 -6.16 19.33 -25.18
N ASP A 75 -4.96 19.21 -24.56
CA ASP A 75 -4.12 20.35 -24.26
C ASP A 75 -3.72 21.10 -25.53
N HIS A 76 -3.30 20.37 -26.56
CA HIS A 76 -2.96 20.97 -27.86
C HIS A 76 -4.16 21.67 -28.51
N ALA A 77 -5.37 21.08 -28.44
CA ALA A 77 -6.59 21.72 -28.92
C ALA A 77 -6.87 23.05 -28.21
N PHE A 78 -6.72 23.09 -26.89
CA PHE A 78 -6.91 24.32 -26.11
C PHE A 78 -5.86 25.37 -26.45
N GLU A 79 -4.59 25.01 -26.61
CA GLU A 79 -3.51 25.92 -27.01
C GLU A 79 -3.79 26.56 -28.38
N LEU A 80 -4.13 25.75 -29.38
CA LEU A 80 -4.46 26.25 -30.72
C LEU A 80 -5.68 27.17 -30.71
N SER A 81 -6.70 26.83 -29.93
CA SER A 81 -7.92 27.64 -29.80
C SER A 81 -7.63 28.98 -29.12
N GLN A 82 -6.82 28.98 -28.05
CA GLN A 82 -6.40 30.21 -27.36
C GLN A 82 -5.54 31.11 -28.26
N ALA A 83 -4.74 30.52 -29.14
CA ALA A 83 -3.95 31.24 -30.13
C ALA A 83 -4.80 31.72 -31.33
N GLY A 84 -6.08 31.36 -31.43
CA GLY A 84 -6.93 31.71 -32.57
C GLY A 84 -6.62 30.93 -33.85
N ASN A 85 -5.78 29.88 -33.77
CA ASN A 85 -5.39 29.07 -34.94
C ASN A 85 -6.44 27.94 -35.20
N TYR A 86 -7.62 28.34 -35.61
CA TYR A 86 -8.72 27.38 -35.83
C TYR A 86 -8.50 26.42 -36.99
N LYS A 87 -7.68 26.81 -37.98
CA LYS A 87 -7.38 25.97 -39.15
C LYS A 87 -6.71 24.65 -38.73
N ASP A 88 -5.72 24.73 -37.86
CA ASP A 88 -5.02 23.55 -37.33
C ASP A 88 -5.83 22.87 -36.22
N ALA A 89 -6.56 23.66 -35.41
CA ALA A 89 -7.42 23.16 -34.35
C ALA A 89 -8.55 22.25 -34.85
N GLU A 90 -9.16 22.55 -36.01
CA GLU A 90 -10.26 21.73 -36.56
C GLU A 90 -9.86 20.27 -36.80
N LYS A 91 -8.61 20.02 -37.24
CA LYS A 91 -8.09 18.66 -37.38
C LYS A 91 -7.97 17.97 -36.02
N VAL A 92 -7.44 18.68 -35.02
CA VAL A 92 -7.28 18.14 -33.67
C VAL A 92 -8.66 17.86 -33.01
N TYR A 93 -9.67 18.72 -33.27
CA TYR A 93 -11.04 18.48 -32.82
C TYR A 93 -11.64 17.23 -33.44
N ALA A 94 -11.44 17.02 -34.74
CA ALA A 94 -11.91 15.81 -35.42
C ALA A 94 -11.29 14.54 -34.85
N ASP A 95 -9.96 14.59 -34.59
CA ASP A 95 -9.25 13.48 -33.97
C ASP A 95 -9.77 13.20 -32.55
N LEU A 96 -9.97 14.24 -31.72
CA LEU A 96 -10.53 14.12 -30.37
C LEU A 96 -11.98 13.60 -30.37
N ALA A 97 -12.80 14.05 -31.33
CA ALA A 97 -14.15 13.52 -31.49
C ALA A 97 -14.14 12.03 -31.90
N ALA A 98 -13.21 11.63 -32.77
CA ALA A 98 -13.00 10.22 -33.13
C ALA A 98 -12.55 9.38 -31.96
N MET A 99 -11.54 9.84 -31.20
CA MET A 99 -11.06 9.17 -29.97
C MET A 99 -12.19 9.07 -28.93
N SER A 100 -13.01 10.11 -28.79
CA SER A 100 -14.16 10.09 -27.89
C SER A 100 -15.20 9.03 -28.29
N ARG A 101 -15.49 8.88 -29.59
CA ARG A 101 -16.36 7.83 -30.08
C ARG A 101 -15.78 6.44 -29.81
N GLU A 102 -14.50 6.25 -30.05
CA GLU A 102 -13.83 4.99 -29.76
C GLU A 102 -14.00 4.57 -28.30
N VAL A 103 -13.79 5.50 -27.36
CA VAL A 103 -14.00 5.27 -25.93
C VAL A 103 -15.44 4.93 -25.59
N ILE A 104 -16.41 5.59 -26.24
CA ILE A 104 -17.83 5.42 -25.95
C ILE A 104 -18.35 4.07 -26.50
N ASP A 105 -17.87 3.64 -27.67
CA ASP A 105 -18.32 2.44 -28.39
C ASP A 105 -17.68 1.13 -27.93
N GLN A 106 -16.82 1.19 -26.93
CA GLN A 106 -16.10 0.02 -26.47
C GLN A 106 -17.02 -1.11 -26.02
N ARG A 107 -16.71 -2.32 -26.52
CA ARG A 107 -17.37 -3.55 -26.10
C ARG A 107 -16.95 -3.92 -24.68
N PRO A 108 -17.86 -4.52 -23.87
CA PRO A 108 -17.48 -5.10 -22.59
C PRO A 108 -16.26 -6.05 -22.74
N GLY A 109 -15.23 -5.86 -21.95
CA GLY A 109 -13.99 -6.65 -22.01
C GLY A 109 -12.86 -6.07 -22.86
N PHE A 110 -13.12 -5.05 -23.70
CA PHE A 110 -12.10 -4.35 -24.51
C PHE A 110 -12.04 -2.84 -24.19
N SER A 111 -12.55 -2.44 -23.05
CA SER A 111 -12.60 -1.05 -22.65
C SER A 111 -11.22 -0.53 -22.26
N HIS A 112 -10.79 0.61 -22.82
CA HIS A 112 -9.61 1.35 -22.34
C HIS A 112 -9.72 1.78 -20.88
N PHE A 113 -10.90 1.62 -20.26
CA PHE A 113 -11.20 1.84 -18.85
C PHE A 113 -11.48 0.56 -18.07
N SER A 114 -11.35 -0.64 -18.69
CA SER A 114 -11.73 -1.91 -18.07
C SER A 114 -10.72 -2.43 -17.03
N ILE A 115 -9.58 -1.80 -16.95
CA ILE A 115 -8.56 -2.20 -15.96
C ILE A 115 -8.98 -1.64 -14.61
N ALA A 116 -9.13 -2.51 -13.63
CA ALA A 116 -9.48 -2.22 -12.25
C ALA A 116 -10.93 -1.69 -12.02
N GLU A 117 -11.93 -2.29 -12.71
CA GLU A 117 -13.36 -1.99 -12.44
C GLU A 117 -13.79 -0.53 -12.69
N LYS A 118 -13.16 0.15 -13.66
CA LYS A 118 -13.41 1.57 -13.96
C LYS A 118 -14.50 1.84 -15.00
N ASP A 119 -15.30 0.85 -15.37
CA ASP A 119 -16.48 1.06 -16.23
C ASP A 119 -17.42 2.15 -15.69
N GLY A 120 -17.50 2.28 -14.36
CA GLY A 120 -18.22 3.37 -13.73
C GLY A 120 -17.63 4.76 -13.97
N THR A 121 -16.31 4.89 -14.11
CA THR A 121 -15.66 6.18 -14.41
C THR A 121 -16.03 6.69 -15.79
N LEU A 122 -16.03 5.81 -16.79
CA LEU A 122 -16.50 6.15 -18.13
C LEU A 122 -17.96 6.62 -18.14
N GLN A 123 -18.82 5.96 -17.34
CA GLN A 123 -20.23 6.39 -17.24
C GLN A 123 -20.36 7.77 -16.59
N VAL A 124 -19.54 8.10 -15.59
CA VAL A 124 -19.50 9.45 -14.98
C VAL A 124 -19.08 10.48 -16.02
N ILE A 125 -18.02 10.21 -16.80
CA ILE A 125 -17.55 11.09 -17.88
C ILE A 125 -18.67 11.31 -18.90
N LYS A 126 -19.35 10.25 -19.35
CA LYS A 126 -20.49 10.34 -20.28
C LYS A 126 -21.60 11.22 -19.71
N ASN A 127 -21.94 11.04 -18.44
CA ASN A 127 -22.98 11.81 -17.78
C ASN A 127 -22.60 13.29 -17.59
N ALA A 128 -21.34 13.59 -17.25
CA ALA A 128 -20.85 14.96 -17.16
C ALA A 128 -20.97 15.69 -18.51
N MET A 129 -20.56 15.03 -19.61
CA MET A 129 -20.67 15.61 -20.96
C MET A 129 -22.12 15.78 -21.41
N ARG A 130 -23.00 14.81 -21.13
CA ARG A 130 -24.44 14.94 -21.41
C ARG A 130 -25.07 16.09 -20.65
N GLY A 131 -24.77 16.18 -19.36
CA GLY A 131 -25.29 17.24 -18.49
C GLY A 131 -24.84 18.64 -18.92
N HIS A 132 -23.59 18.78 -19.40
CA HIS A 132 -23.04 20.05 -19.87
C HIS A 132 -23.80 20.63 -21.05
N PHE A 133 -24.27 19.78 -21.97
CA PHE A 133 -25.04 20.23 -23.18
C PHE A 133 -26.52 19.96 -23.11
N GLY A 134 -27.03 19.20 -22.14
CA GLY A 134 -28.40 18.75 -22.09
C GLY A 134 -28.77 17.76 -23.22
N ILE A 135 -27.80 17.00 -23.75
CA ILE A 135 -27.94 16.06 -24.86
C ILE A 135 -27.91 14.64 -24.33
N GLU A 136 -28.86 13.77 -24.68
CA GLU A 136 -28.92 12.37 -24.25
C GLU A 136 -27.77 11.53 -24.80
N SER A 137 -27.33 11.81 -26.02
CA SER A 137 -26.25 11.10 -26.68
C SER A 137 -24.89 11.60 -26.19
N ALA A 138 -24.13 10.73 -25.56
CA ALA A 138 -22.76 11.05 -25.15
C ALA A 138 -21.86 11.34 -26.38
N LYS A 139 -22.05 10.61 -27.50
CA LYS A 139 -21.29 10.83 -28.73
C LYS A 139 -21.49 12.24 -29.29
N ASP A 140 -22.74 12.68 -29.34
CA ASP A 140 -23.07 14.00 -29.86
C ASP A 140 -22.60 15.09 -28.89
N SER A 141 -22.66 14.85 -27.58
CA SER A 141 -22.12 15.76 -26.58
C SER A 141 -20.61 15.96 -26.74
N PHE A 142 -19.85 14.88 -26.94
CA PHE A 142 -18.41 14.98 -27.20
C PHE A 142 -18.09 15.61 -28.56
N ALA A 143 -18.84 15.28 -29.61
CA ALA A 143 -18.69 15.89 -30.93
C ALA A 143 -18.94 17.42 -30.88
N ARG A 144 -19.98 17.82 -30.14
CA ARG A 144 -20.27 19.24 -29.90
C ARG A 144 -19.20 19.94 -29.05
N TYR A 145 -18.70 19.23 -28.03
CA TYR A 145 -17.63 19.78 -27.19
C TYR A 145 -16.38 20.11 -28.00
N TRP A 146 -15.92 19.16 -28.82
CA TRP A 146 -14.78 19.33 -29.71
C TRP A 146 -15.20 19.96 -31.03
N SER A 147 -15.69 21.18 -30.97
CA SER A 147 -16.08 21.97 -32.15
C SER A 147 -15.58 23.41 -32.03
N ARG A 148 -15.37 24.04 -33.18
CA ARG A 148 -14.95 25.44 -33.26
C ARG A 148 -15.95 26.38 -32.58
N GLU A 149 -17.25 26.08 -32.70
CA GLU A 149 -18.34 26.88 -32.12
C GLU A 149 -18.25 26.87 -30.58
N ASN A 150 -17.93 25.71 -29.99
CA ASN A 150 -17.85 25.59 -28.55
C ASN A 150 -16.52 26.11 -27.98
N LEU A 151 -15.42 25.93 -28.72
CA LEU A 151 -14.08 26.36 -28.30
C LEU A 151 -13.66 27.70 -28.93
N ALA A 152 -14.64 28.56 -29.18
CA ALA A 152 -14.39 29.95 -29.62
C ALA A 152 -13.71 30.77 -28.51
N LEU A 153 -13.00 31.84 -28.90
CA LEU A 153 -12.17 32.66 -28.00
C LEU A 153 -12.93 33.21 -26.78
N ASP A 154 -14.19 33.51 -26.93
CA ASP A 154 -15.06 34.02 -25.87
C ASP A 154 -15.49 32.93 -24.86
N ARG A 155 -15.46 31.67 -25.24
CA ARG A 155 -15.92 30.53 -24.44
C ARG A 155 -14.82 29.63 -23.93
N ILE A 156 -13.67 29.59 -24.57
CA ILE A 156 -12.62 28.63 -24.33
C ILE A 156 -12.16 28.56 -22.86
N ALA A 157 -12.11 29.69 -22.17
CA ALA A 157 -11.69 29.72 -20.76
C ALA A 157 -12.69 28.95 -19.86
N ALA A 158 -13.99 29.11 -20.12
CA ALA A 158 -15.04 28.40 -19.39
C ALA A 158 -15.04 26.90 -19.71
N GLU A 159 -14.93 26.55 -21.02
CA GLU A 159 -14.94 25.18 -21.49
C GLU A 159 -13.69 24.41 -21.00
N LYS A 160 -12.52 25.02 -21.11
CA LYS A 160 -11.29 24.45 -20.51
C LYS A 160 -11.44 24.24 -19.00
N GLY A 161 -12.03 25.24 -18.29
CA GLY A 161 -12.32 25.13 -16.87
C GLY A 161 -13.28 23.97 -16.53
N PHE A 162 -14.29 23.73 -17.35
CA PHE A 162 -15.17 22.56 -17.20
C PHE A 162 -14.38 21.25 -17.42
N PHE A 163 -13.63 21.16 -18.52
CA PHE A 163 -12.83 19.99 -18.83
C PHE A 163 -11.84 19.64 -17.71
N ASP A 164 -11.12 20.66 -17.22
CA ASP A 164 -10.10 20.48 -16.19
C ASP A 164 -10.67 20.09 -14.83
N ARG A 165 -11.92 20.48 -14.52
CA ARG A 165 -12.58 20.10 -13.25
C ARG A 165 -13.31 18.76 -13.32
N GLU A 166 -14.05 18.50 -14.41
CA GLU A 166 -15.00 17.38 -14.48
C GLU A 166 -14.48 16.17 -15.27
N ILE A 167 -13.67 16.39 -16.30
CA ILE A 167 -13.26 15.34 -17.24
C ILE A 167 -11.81 14.89 -17.00
N ARG A 168 -10.89 15.84 -16.94
CA ARG A 168 -9.45 15.56 -16.80
C ARG A 168 -9.11 14.68 -15.58
N PRO A 169 -9.63 14.92 -14.37
CA PRO A 169 -9.31 14.08 -13.21
C PRO A 169 -9.77 12.63 -13.39
N LEU A 170 -10.92 12.43 -14.04
CA LEU A 170 -11.47 11.11 -14.32
C LEU A 170 -10.66 10.36 -15.39
N MET A 171 -10.23 11.07 -16.45
CA MET A 171 -9.34 10.51 -17.47
C MET A 171 -7.96 10.17 -16.91
N ALA A 172 -7.42 11.01 -16.04
CA ALA A 172 -6.11 10.82 -15.41
C ALA A 172 -6.06 9.64 -14.42
N GLN A 173 -7.21 9.22 -13.89
CA GLN A 173 -7.31 8.04 -13.02
C GLN A 173 -7.16 6.73 -13.78
N ASN A 174 -7.20 6.73 -15.11
CA ASN A 174 -7.05 5.53 -15.91
C ASN A 174 -5.58 5.13 -15.99
N TYR A 175 -5.26 3.93 -15.50
CA TYR A 175 -3.92 3.36 -15.48
C TYR A 175 -3.96 1.87 -15.77
N PHE A 176 -2.81 1.29 -16.11
CA PHE A 176 -2.61 -0.16 -16.16
C PHE A 176 -1.48 -0.55 -15.23
N ARG A 177 -1.46 -1.84 -14.83
CA ARG A 177 -0.36 -2.44 -14.10
C ARG A 177 0.38 -3.43 -14.99
N TRP A 178 1.69 -3.36 -14.95
CA TRP A 178 2.54 -4.34 -15.60
C TRP A 178 2.44 -5.68 -14.88
N ILE A 179 2.46 -6.75 -15.67
CA ILE A 179 2.52 -8.14 -15.22
C ILE A 179 3.91 -8.65 -15.58
N ASP A 180 4.59 -9.31 -14.65
CA ASP A 180 5.88 -9.94 -14.85
C ASP A 180 5.71 -11.32 -15.52
N GLU A 181 6.82 -11.95 -15.93
CA GLU A 181 6.83 -13.21 -16.69
C GLU A 181 6.20 -14.39 -15.92
N ASP A 182 6.16 -14.32 -14.59
CA ASP A 182 5.52 -15.28 -13.71
C ASP A 182 4.00 -15.10 -13.56
N GLY A 183 3.42 -14.08 -14.24
CA GLY A 183 1.99 -13.76 -14.20
C GLY A 183 1.59 -12.91 -13.00
N GLU A 184 2.51 -12.56 -12.11
CA GLU A 184 2.26 -11.70 -10.96
C GLU A 184 2.32 -10.22 -11.35
N MET A 185 1.57 -9.39 -10.62
CA MET A 185 1.60 -7.95 -10.83
C MET A 185 2.94 -7.38 -10.36
N ARG A 186 3.62 -6.65 -11.24
CA ARG A 186 4.90 -6.01 -10.97
C ARG A 186 4.85 -5.15 -9.72
N ASP A 187 5.77 -5.39 -8.78
CA ASP A 187 5.90 -4.64 -7.53
C ASP A 187 7.39 -4.56 -7.13
N TYR A 188 7.95 -3.36 -7.19
CA TYR A 188 9.35 -3.10 -6.84
C TYR A 188 9.53 -2.60 -5.40
N PHE A 189 8.48 -2.58 -4.58
CA PHE A 189 8.59 -2.15 -3.19
C PHE A 189 9.64 -2.95 -2.41
N TYR A 190 9.86 -4.22 -2.77
CA TYR A 190 10.89 -5.05 -2.16
C TYR A 190 12.30 -4.41 -2.21
N ARG A 191 12.60 -3.61 -3.25
CA ARG A 191 13.91 -2.91 -3.36
C ARG A 191 14.10 -1.86 -2.28
N ILE A 192 13.02 -1.18 -1.90
CA ILE A 192 13.01 -0.19 -0.82
C ILE A 192 13.08 -0.92 0.52
N ASP A 193 12.26 -1.95 0.69
CA ASP A 193 12.14 -2.71 1.93
C ASP A 193 13.43 -3.49 2.27
N LEU A 194 14.17 -3.95 1.27
CA LEU A 194 15.43 -4.68 1.45
C LEU A 194 16.47 -3.91 2.27
N TRP A 195 16.53 -2.59 2.13
CA TRP A 195 17.43 -1.76 2.93
C TRP A 195 17.09 -1.78 4.42
N PHE A 196 15.81 -1.78 4.75
CA PHE A 196 15.35 -1.90 6.12
C PHE A 196 15.60 -3.31 6.68
N VAL A 197 15.31 -4.35 5.89
CA VAL A 197 15.61 -5.73 6.27
C VAL A 197 17.11 -5.91 6.52
N ALA A 198 17.95 -5.38 5.66
CA ALA A 198 19.41 -5.41 5.84
C ALA A 198 19.84 -4.69 7.12
N PHE A 199 19.28 -3.52 7.41
CA PHE A 199 19.52 -2.80 8.65
C PHE A 199 19.14 -3.64 9.89
N PHE A 200 17.94 -4.24 9.90
CA PHE A 200 17.49 -5.09 11.00
C PHE A 200 18.34 -6.35 11.15
N LEU A 201 18.76 -6.94 10.05
CA LEU A 201 19.64 -8.12 10.04
C LEU A 201 20.99 -7.78 10.64
N VAL A 202 21.62 -6.68 10.22
CA VAL A 202 22.90 -6.23 10.75
C VAL A 202 22.80 -5.95 12.26
N ASP A 203 21.73 -5.29 12.69
CA ASP A 203 21.47 -5.06 14.12
C ASP A 203 21.34 -6.37 14.90
N PHE A 204 20.54 -7.30 14.38
CA PHE A 204 20.35 -8.59 15.03
C PHE A 204 21.65 -9.38 15.14
N LEU A 205 22.41 -9.47 14.06
CA LEU A 205 23.71 -10.17 14.03
C LEU A 205 24.73 -9.52 14.94
N ALA A 206 24.83 -8.19 14.94
CA ALA A 206 25.76 -7.46 15.82
C ALA A 206 25.47 -7.76 17.30
N ARG A 207 24.20 -7.71 17.69
CA ARG A 207 23.81 -8.04 19.08
C ARG A 207 24.04 -9.50 19.42
N TRP A 208 23.84 -10.40 18.49
CA TRP A 208 24.08 -11.82 18.64
C TRP A 208 25.57 -12.08 18.87
N VAL A 209 26.45 -11.52 18.03
CA VAL A 209 27.92 -11.62 18.19
C VAL A 209 28.38 -11.03 19.52
N ILE A 210 27.84 -9.87 19.91
CA ILE A 210 28.17 -9.24 21.21
C ILE A 210 27.73 -10.14 22.36
N ALA A 211 26.54 -10.74 22.29
CA ALA A 211 26.04 -11.64 23.33
C ALA A 211 26.91 -12.90 23.47
N ILE A 212 27.43 -13.45 22.37
CA ILE A 212 28.37 -14.58 22.38
C ILE A 212 29.70 -14.15 23.02
N ARG A 213 30.28 -13.03 22.56
CA ARG A 213 31.59 -12.55 23.08
C ARG A 213 31.55 -12.20 24.56
N LEU A 214 30.44 -11.68 25.04
CA LEU A 214 30.25 -11.35 26.46
C LEU A 214 29.82 -12.55 27.32
N GLY A 215 29.70 -13.74 26.75
CA GLY A 215 29.31 -14.96 27.48
C GLY A 215 27.92 -14.87 28.12
N ARG A 216 27.01 -14.02 27.57
CA ARG A 216 25.67 -13.79 28.16
C ARG A 216 24.79 -15.02 28.14
N HIS A 217 25.10 -15.99 27.27
CA HIS A 217 24.32 -17.23 27.11
C HIS A 217 25.27 -18.43 27.13
N ARG A 218 24.83 -19.49 27.82
CA ARG A 218 25.60 -20.74 27.93
C ARG A 218 25.85 -21.41 26.58
N LYS A 219 24.92 -21.19 25.60
CA LYS A 219 25.00 -21.76 24.25
C LYS A 219 24.74 -20.65 23.24
N TRP A 220 25.43 -20.64 22.12
CA TRP A 220 25.41 -19.62 21.10
C TRP A 220 24.00 -19.44 20.47
N TYR A 221 23.22 -20.51 20.34
CA TYR A 221 21.87 -20.51 19.76
C TYR A 221 20.77 -19.99 20.70
N MET A 222 21.07 -19.78 21.98
CA MET A 222 20.08 -19.28 22.95
C MET A 222 19.66 -17.84 22.67
N PHE A 223 20.49 -17.05 22.02
CA PHE A 223 20.16 -15.67 21.68
C PHE A 223 19.03 -15.61 20.64
N PRO A 224 19.12 -16.28 19.45
CA PRO A 224 18.01 -16.33 18.48
C PRO A 224 16.71 -16.89 19.08
N VAL A 225 16.79 -17.91 19.92
CA VAL A 225 15.59 -18.49 20.55
C VAL A 225 14.88 -17.49 21.47
N ARG A 226 15.63 -16.74 22.28
CA ARG A 226 15.06 -15.72 23.18
C ARG A 226 14.57 -14.46 22.44
N HIS A 227 15.08 -14.20 21.25
CA HIS A 227 14.75 -13.06 20.43
C HIS A 227 14.00 -13.46 19.15
N GLY A 228 13.33 -14.63 19.17
CA GLY A 228 12.64 -15.19 18.01
C GLY A 228 11.60 -14.25 17.39
N VAL A 229 10.95 -13.41 18.20
CA VAL A 229 10.02 -12.39 17.72
C VAL A 229 10.69 -11.38 16.75
N GLU A 230 11.98 -11.14 16.88
CA GLU A 230 12.71 -10.22 16.00
C GLU A 230 12.90 -10.79 14.58
N ILE A 231 12.70 -12.11 14.39
CA ILE A 231 12.68 -12.75 13.06
C ILE A 231 11.62 -12.14 12.15
N PHE A 232 10.51 -11.64 12.70
CA PHE A 232 9.49 -10.94 11.92
C PHE A 232 10.02 -9.69 11.20
N ASN A 233 11.09 -9.04 11.71
CA ASN A 233 11.76 -7.95 11.01
C ASN A 233 12.52 -8.42 9.75
N LEU A 234 12.85 -9.72 9.67
CA LEU A 234 13.65 -10.33 8.63
C LEU A 234 12.80 -11.06 7.57
N VAL A 235 11.47 -11.00 7.68
CA VAL A 235 10.57 -11.63 6.71
C VAL A 235 10.87 -11.06 5.32
N PRO A 236 11.19 -11.93 4.33
CA PRO A 236 11.51 -11.49 2.99
C PRO A 236 10.35 -10.71 2.36
N PRO A 237 10.65 -9.65 1.61
CA PRO A 237 9.61 -8.78 1.05
C PRO A 237 8.77 -9.42 -0.06
N HIS A 238 9.17 -10.55 -0.63
CA HIS A 238 8.50 -11.19 -1.76
C HIS A 238 7.19 -11.90 -1.41
N HIS A 239 7.01 -12.34 -0.18
CA HIS A 239 5.85 -13.15 0.18
C HIS A 239 4.91 -12.39 1.11
N ALA A 240 3.64 -12.33 0.74
CA ALA A 240 2.49 -11.84 1.50
C ALA A 240 2.71 -10.48 2.24
N VAL A 241 2.14 -9.43 1.71
CA VAL A 241 2.11 -8.07 2.31
C VAL A 241 1.74 -8.10 3.80
N TRP A 242 0.82 -8.99 4.18
CA TRP A 242 0.35 -9.18 5.56
C TRP A 242 1.43 -9.63 6.53
N MET A 243 2.39 -10.46 6.08
CA MET A 243 3.51 -10.88 6.93
C MET A 243 4.44 -9.72 7.28
N ARG A 244 4.56 -8.70 6.41
CA ARG A 244 5.33 -7.49 6.71
C ARG A 244 4.72 -6.68 7.86
N LEU A 245 3.41 -6.73 8.05
CA LEU A 245 2.72 -6.06 9.15
C LEU A 245 3.07 -6.67 10.51
N LEU A 246 3.50 -7.94 10.57
CA LEU A 246 3.98 -8.58 11.80
C LEU A 246 5.22 -7.90 12.39
N ARG A 247 5.92 -7.08 11.61
CA ARG A 247 7.02 -6.22 12.10
C ARG A 247 6.59 -5.21 13.17
N ALA A 248 5.30 -4.91 13.27
CA ALA A 248 4.77 -4.09 14.35
C ALA A 248 5.06 -4.70 15.73
N ILE A 249 5.09 -6.04 15.84
CA ILE A 249 5.29 -6.74 17.11
C ILE A 249 6.69 -6.48 17.71
N PRO A 250 7.80 -6.80 17.00
CA PRO A 250 9.14 -6.52 17.54
C PRO A 250 9.38 -5.02 17.71
N LEU A 251 8.83 -4.17 16.84
CA LEU A 251 8.92 -2.72 16.98
C LEU A 251 8.25 -2.23 18.27
N TYR A 252 7.03 -2.65 18.54
CA TYR A 252 6.29 -2.34 19.76
C TYR A 252 7.09 -2.78 21.01
N LEU A 253 7.60 -4.02 21.03
CA LEU A 253 8.37 -4.54 22.15
C LEU A 253 9.65 -3.74 22.38
N ARG A 254 10.32 -3.28 21.32
CA ARG A 254 11.50 -2.43 21.45
C ARG A 254 11.16 -1.02 21.94
N MET A 255 10.11 -0.40 21.42
CA MET A 255 9.65 0.92 21.88
C MET A 255 9.29 0.90 23.36
N LYS A 256 8.66 -0.17 23.82
CA LYS A 256 8.35 -0.38 25.24
C LYS A 256 9.63 -0.51 26.08
N LYS A 257 10.58 -1.34 25.66
CA LYS A 257 11.90 -1.48 26.35
C LYS A 257 12.70 -0.18 26.37
N ALA A 258 12.52 0.67 25.35
CA ALA A 258 13.14 2.00 25.28
C ALA A 258 12.45 3.05 26.16
N GLY A 259 11.29 2.72 26.76
CA GLY A 259 10.50 3.67 27.56
C GLY A 259 9.78 4.72 26.73
N MET A 260 9.60 4.48 25.43
CA MET A 260 8.88 5.40 24.52
C MET A 260 7.37 5.25 24.63
N ILE A 261 6.87 4.10 25.07
CA ILE A 261 5.46 3.82 25.28
C ILE A 261 5.23 3.72 26.80
N PRO A 262 4.45 4.62 27.40
CA PRO A 262 4.09 4.56 28.82
C PRO A 262 3.07 3.45 29.09
N GLY A 263 3.10 2.89 30.30
CA GLY A 263 2.11 1.94 30.81
C GLY A 263 2.62 0.49 30.87
N GLU A 264 1.89 -0.33 31.63
CA GLU A 264 2.06 -1.78 31.66
C GLU A 264 1.48 -2.32 30.33
N GLY A 265 2.31 -2.95 29.50
CA GLY A 265 1.87 -3.35 28.17
C GLY A 265 0.89 -4.52 28.22
N ILE A 266 0.05 -4.63 27.24
CA ILE A 266 -0.91 -5.73 27.00
C ILE A 266 -0.24 -7.12 27.02
N MET A 267 1.03 -7.20 26.58
CA MET A 267 1.76 -8.47 26.49
C MET A 267 2.12 -9.12 27.84
N PRO A 268 2.51 -8.37 28.91
CA PRO A 268 2.70 -8.96 30.24
C PRO A 268 1.42 -9.53 30.85
N GLU A 269 0.29 -8.90 30.62
CA GLU A 269 -1.00 -9.34 31.11
C GLU A 269 -1.43 -10.66 30.46
N ILE A 270 -1.33 -10.75 29.13
CA ILE A 270 -1.60 -11.99 28.38
C ILE A 270 -0.63 -13.10 28.75
N LEU A 271 0.67 -12.80 28.95
CA LEU A 271 1.69 -13.77 29.35
C LEU A 271 1.54 -14.18 30.82
N HIS A 272 1.10 -13.26 31.69
CA HIS A 272 0.91 -13.55 33.10
C HIS A 272 -0.32 -14.47 33.29
N ASP A 273 -1.42 -14.17 32.61
CA ASP A 273 -2.64 -14.99 32.67
C ASP A 273 -2.42 -16.38 32.08
N ASN A 274 -1.72 -16.46 30.94
CA ASN A 274 -1.39 -17.76 30.36
C ASN A 274 -0.29 -18.50 31.14
N ALA A 275 0.68 -17.82 31.77
CA ALA A 275 1.66 -18.45 32.62
C ALA A 275 1.04 -19.00 33.92
N ALA A 276 0.06 -18.31 34.49
CA ALA A 276 -0.70 -18.80 35.62
C ALA A 276 -1.50 -20.08 35.28
N LEU A 277 -2.18 -20.07 34.12
CA LEU A 277 -2.92 -21.24 33.61
C LEU A 277 -1.98 -22.42 33.32
N ILE A 278 -0.83 -22.20 32.71
CA ILE A 278 0.19 -23.24 32.44
C ILE A 278 0.79 -23.76 33.73
N ALA A 279 1.06 -22.89 34.69
CA ALA A 279 1.58 -23.29 36.00
C ALA A 279 0.57 -24.11 36.81
N GLU A 280 -0.69 -23.75 36.72
CA GLU A 280 -1.79 -24.51 37.35
C GLU A 280 -1.97 -25.88 36.73
N GLU A 281 -1.96 -25.98 35.39
CA GLU A 281 -2.04 -27.25 34.65
C GLU A 281 -0.84 -28.17 34.94
N ILE A 282 0.37 -27.60 34.92
CA ILE A 282 1.61 -28.35 35.25
C ILE A 282 1.55 -28.83 36.72
N SER A 283 1.15 -27.96 37.65
CA SER A 283 1.02 -28.31 39.07
C SER A 283 -0.03 -29.37 39.28
N GLY A 284 -1.13 -29.35 38.56
CA GLY A 284 -2.17 -30.37 38.57
C GLY A 284 -1.65 -31.73 38.10
N ARG A 285 -0.95 -31.76 36.97
CA ARG A 285 -0.36 -33.00 36.42
C ARG A 285 0.75 -33.58 37.29
N VAL A 286 1.60 -32.71 37.86
CA VAL A 286 2.67 -33.15 38.80
C VAL A 286 2.05 -33.76 40.05
N ARG A 287 1.00 -33.13 40.64
CA ARG A 287 0.29 -33.70 41.81
C ARG A 287 -0.36 -35.03 41.47
N ALA A 288 -1.03 -35.15 40.33
CA ALA A 288 -1.65 -36.39 39.88
C ALA A 288 -0.60 -37.52 39.75
N ASN A 289 0.53 -37.24 39.09
CA ASN A 289 1.62 -38.21 38.92
C ASN A 289 2.27 -38.62 40.24
N ILE A 290 2.44 -37.70 41.19
CA ILE A 290 2.96 -38.05 42.54
C ILE A 290 2.00 -38.91 43.30
N LEU A 291 0.69 -38.59 43.23
CA LEU A 291 -0.37 -39.40 43.89
C LEU A 291 -0.50 -40.79 43.29
N ASP A 292 -0.32 -40.96 41.99
CA ASP A 292 -0.35 -42.28 41.34
C ASP A 292 0.91 -43.12 41.68
N GLN A 293 2.04 -42.50 41.95
CA GLN A 293 3.27 -43.21 42.30
C GLN A 293 3.42 -43.50 43.79
N LEU A 294 2.71 -42.81 44.68
CA LEU A 294 2.74 -43.02 46.12
C LEU A 294 2.38 -44.46 46.53
N PRO A 295 1.30 -45.13 45.97
CA PRO A 295 0.98 -46.49 46.34
C PRO A 295 2.09 -47.47 45.96
N VAL A 296 2.79 -47.25 44.86
CA VAL A 296 3.94 -48.09 44.42
C VAL A 296 5.12 -47.94 45.36
N MET A 297 5.46 -46.69 45.69
CA MET A 297 6.58 -46.41 46.63
C MET A 297 6.31 -46.95 48.06
N VAL A 298 5.07 -46.87 48.55
CA VAL A 298 4.70 -47.38 49.87
C VAL A 298 4.71 -48.92 49.85
N ARG A 299 4.36 -49.56 48.74
CA ARG A 299 4.39 -51.02 48.60
C ARG A 299 5.84 -51.54 48.52
N ASP A 300 6.71 -50.84 47.85
CA ASP A 300 8.14 -51.20 47.73
C ASP A 300 8.94 -50.89 49.01
N ALA A 301 8.47 -49.96 49.84
CA ALA A 301 9.11 -49.61 51.12
C ALA A 301 8.75 -50.53 52.28
N ASN A 302 7.74 -51.42 52.15
CA ASN A 302 7.35 -52.36 53.18
C ASN A 302 7.23 -53.79 52.61
N PRO A 303 8.36 -54.48 52.28
CA PRO A 303 8.38 -55.89 51.92
C PRO A 303 8.18 -56.71 53.20
N SER A 304 6.99 -57.23 53.38
CA SER A 304 6.67 -58.21 54.43
C SER A 304 7.28 -59.53 54.09
#